data_a6f2a30faee8fe498d360651f0e0be3e
#
_entry.id   a6f2a30faee8fe498d360651f0e0be3e
#
_cell.length_a   1.000
_cell.length_b   1.000
_cell.length_c   1.000
_cell.angle_alpha   90.00
_cell.angle_beta   90.00
_cell.angle_gamma   90.00
#
_symmetry.space_group_name_H-M   'P 1'
#
loop_
_entity.id
_entity.type
_entity.pdbx_description
1 polymer ?
#
loop_
_entity_poly.entity_id
_entity_poly.type
_entity_poly.pdbx_seq_one_letter_code
_entity_poly.pdbx_strand_id
1 'polypeptide(L)'
;MKAILFAGGWEGHSPIAFSNWCKELLEKNEFDVEVYETLAPLENPEKLEDVELIVPIWSSARSSHQAEFGNMTKLQEDGLVKLIANGCGLAGWHGHMGDAFRDRPTYHFLIGGQFVAHPPGWPDNQDPTADFVHYDVTICKPDDPITYGIRSFKLHSEQYYMLVDPSNEVLATTTFSGEHHWWIEGTVMPIAWKRRWDKGRIFYCSIGHLLDDLKHPSVTEIMRRGMLWAAGANINYK
;
A
#
# COMPACT_ATOMS: atom_id res chain seq x y z
N MET A 1 -13.25 -10.90 12.42
CA MET A 1 -12.23 -11.24 11.40
C MET A 1 -10.86 -10.94 11.99
N LYS A 2 -9.81 -11.66 11.59
CA LYS A 2 -8.46 -11.47 12.12
C LYS A 2 -7.56 -10.78 11.10
N ALA A 3 -6.83 -9.75 11.54
CA ALA A 3 -5.85 -9.07 10.71
C ALA A 3 -4.47 -9.03 11.39
N ILE A 4 -3.43 -9.11 10.58
CA ILE A 4 -2.05 -8.95 11.04
C ILE A 4 -1.42 -7.73 10.35
N LEU A 5 -0.81 -6.87 11.15
CA LEU A 5 0.02 -5.77 10.69
C LEU A 5 1.48 -6.12 10.92
N PHE A 6 2.31 -6.00 9.89
CA PHE A 6 3.77 -6.09 10.03
C PHE A 6 4.34 -4.68 10.02
N ALA A 7 4.70 -4.15 11.19
CA ALA A 7 5.15 -2.77 11.36
C ALA A 7 6.66 -2.71 11.60
N GLY A 8 7.41 -2.16 10.64
CA GLY A 8 8.86 -2.04 10.74
C GLY A 8 9.51 -1.45 9.49
N GLY A 9 10.78 -1.73 9.32
CA GLY A 9 11.58 -1.18 8.23
C GLY A 9 12.08 0.22 8.56
N TRP A 10 12.14 1.09 7.56
CA TRP A 10 12.70 2.44 7.70
C TRP A 10 11.81 3.37 8.51
N GLU A 11 12.36 3.93 9.59
CA GLU A 11 11.64 4.80 10.53
C GLU A 11 11.17 6.12 9.92
N GLY A 12 11.77 6.57 8.81
CA GLY A 12 11.34 7.78 8.11
C GLY A 12 9.89 7.72 7.60
N HIS A 13 9.33 6.53 7.45
CA HIS A 13 7.90 6.34 7.19
C HIS A 13 7.08 6.03 8.44
N SER A 14 7.60 6.29 9.65
CA SER A 14 6.87 6.22 10.92
C SER A 14 6.00 4.94 11.09
N PRO A 15 6.54 3.71 10.91
CA PRO A 15 5.75 2.48 10.83
C PRO A 15 4.85 2.27 12.05
N ILE A 16 5.30 2.64 13.25
CA ILE A 16 4.51 2.50 14.49
C ILE A 16 3.29 3.43 14.48
N ALA A 17 3.45 4.69 14.05
CA ALA A 17 2.33 5.62 13.99
C ALA A 17 1.28 5.19 12.97
N PHE A 18 1.73 4.70 11.80
CA PHE A 18 0.83 4.18 10.78
C PHE A 18 0.17 2.86 11.20
N SER A 19 0.88 1.99 11.93
CA SER A 19 0.27 0.75 12.45
C SER A 19 -0.83 1.04 13.47
N ASN A 20 -0.63 2.03 14.35
CA ASN A 20 -1.66 2.46 15.30
C ASN A 20 -2.91 2.99 14.57
N TRP A 21 -2.72 3.84 13.56
CA TRP A 21 -3.83 4.32 12.73
C TRP A 21 -4.58 3.18 12.03
N CYS A 22 -3.84 2.25 11.42
CA CYS A 22 -4.42 1.11 10.70
C CYS A 22 -5.16 0.17 11.65
N LYS A 23 -4.57 -0.11 12.81
CA LYS A 23 -5.20 -0.91 13.87
C LYS A 23 -6.53 -0.31 14.31
N GLU A 24 -6.55 0.97 14.66
CA GLU A 24 -7.79 1.66 15.03
C GLU A 24 -8.86 1.61 13.93
N LEU A 25 -8.45 1.77 12.66
CA LEU A 25 -9.34 1.70 11.51
C LEU A 25 -9.97 0.31 11.38
N LEU A 26 -9.16 -0.75 11.50
CA LEU A 26 -9.61 -2.13 11.37
C LEU A 26 -10.45 -2.58 12.57
N GLU A 27 -10.08 -2.22 13.80
CA GLU A 27 -10.85 -2.53 15.01
C GLU A 27 -12.25 -1.87 14.97
N LYS A 28 -12.38 -0.64 14.45
CA LYS A 28 -13.67 0.01 14.18
C LYS A 28 -14.53 -0.72 13.13
N ASN A 29 -13.91 -1.61 12.35
CA ASN A 29 -14.57 -2.46 11.36
C ASN A 29 -14.59 -3.95 11.80
N GLU A 30 -14.57 -4.21 13.11
CA GLU A 30 -14.75 -5.52 13.74
C GLU A 30 -13.64 -6.55 13.46
N PHE A 31 -12.41 -6.06 13.22
CA PHE A 31 -11.25 -6.93 13.16
C PHE A 31 -10.60 -7.09 14.55
N ASP A 32 -10.15 -8.30 14.83
CA ASP A 32 -9.14 -8.59 15.85
C ASP A 32 -7.77 -8.38 15.23
N VAL A 33 -6.97 -7.44 15.75
CA VAL A 33 -5.75 -6.96 15.10
C VAL A 33 -4.52 -7.25 15.94
N GLU A 34 -3.64 -8.09 15.41
CA GLU A 34 -2.29 -8.34 15.93
C GLU A 34 -1.26 -7.49 15.18
N VAL A 35 -0.27 -6.96 15.91
CA VAL A 35 0.84 -6.18 15.34
C VAL A 35 2.15 -6.89 15.64
N TYR A 36 2.95 -7.12 14.60
CA TYR A 36 4.28 -7.71 14.71
C TYR A 36 5.34 -6.73 14.20
N GLU A 37 6.39 -6.51 14.98
CA GLU A 37 7.56 -5.71 14.59
C GLU A 37 8.64 -6.55 13.87
N THR A 38 8.27 -7.74 13.42
CA THR A 38 9.15 -8.67 12.71
C THR A 38 8.35 -9.46 11.68
N LEU A 39 9.00 -9.90 10.61
CA LEU A 39 8.42 -10.75 9.57
C LEU A 39 8.49 -12.25 9.91
N ALA A 40 9.08 -12.62 11.06
CA ALA A 40 9.26 -14.02 11.46
C ALA A 40 7.97 -14.88 11.47
N PRO A 41 6.77 -14.35 11.81
CA PRO A 41 5.55 -15.15 11.72
C PRO A 41 5.27 -15.74 10.34
N LEU A 42 5.73 -15.08 9.26
CA LEU A 42 5.56 -15.57 7.88
C LEU A 42 6.34 -16.86 7.58
N GLU A 43 7.33 -17.22 8.43
CA GLU A 43 8.09 -18.47 8.30
C GLU A 43 7.27 -19.72 8.65
N ASN A 44 6.14 -19.52 9.34
CA ASN A 44 5.23 -20.58 9.78
C ASN A 44 3.79 -20.27 9.34
N PRO A 45 3.50 -20.24 8.03
CA PRO A 45 2.20 -19.83 7.51
C PRO A 45 1.03 -20.67 8.00
N GLU A 46 1.28 -21.93 8.42
CA GLU A 46 0.25 -22.80 8.99
C GLU A 46 -0.32 -22.29 10.33
N LYS A 47 0.39 -21.40 11.04
CA LYS A 47 -0.10 -20.75 12.26
C LYS A 47 -0.94 -19.52 12.00
N LEU A 48 -1.02 -19.10 10.73
CA LEU A 48 -1.71 -17.89 10.26
C LEU A 48 -2.88 -18.22 9.32
N GLU A 49 -3.33 -19.48 9.28
CA GLU A 49 -4.41 -19.92 8.37
C GLU A 49 -5.78 -19.30 8.71
N ASP A 50 -5.96 -18.80 9.94
CA ASP A 50 -7.15 -18.10 10.42
C ASP A 50 -7.11 -16.58 10.13
N VAL A 51 -6.05 -16.08 9.51
CA VAL A 51 -5.86 -14.66 9.20
C VAL A 51 -6.54 -14.31 7.87
N GLU A 52 -7.47 -13.37 7.91
CA GLU A 52 -8.17 -12.92 6.71
C GLU A 52 -7.49 -11.73 6.02
N LEU A 53 -6.63 -10.98 6.73
CA LEU A 53 -5.95 -9.82 6.17
C LEU A 53 -4.53 -9.65 6.70
N ILE A 54 -3.59 -9.44 5.78
CA ILE A 54 -2.22 -8.99 6.08
C ILE A 54 -2.05 -7.57 5.56
N VAL A 55 -1.49 -6.68 6.41
CA VAL A 55 -1.15 -5.32 6.03
C VAL A 55 0.34 -5.09 6.30
N PRO A 56 1.19 -5.05 5.28
CA PRO A 56 2.57 -4.65 5.44
C PRO A 56 2.65 -3.14 5.70
N ILE A 57 3.34 -2.76 6.75
CA ILE A 57 3.71 -1.40 7.09
C ILE A 57 5.24 -1.40 7.22
N TRP A 58 5.88 -1.81 6.11
CA TRP A 58 7.30 -2.12 6.06
C TRP A 58 7.93 -1.50 4.83
N SER A 59 8.65 -0.43 4.97
CA SER A 59 9.33 0.19 3.85
C SER A 59 10.84 0.06 3.96
N SER A 60 11.49 0.06 2.80
CA SER A 60 12.95 0.04 2.70
C SER A 60 13.40 1.07 1.66
N ALA A 61 13.18 2.34 1.96
CA ALA A 61 13.31 3.48 1.05
C ALA A 61 14.65 3.59 0.29
N ARG A 62 15.71 2.92 0.70
CA ARG A 62 17.00 2.85 -0.02
C ARG A 62 17.57 1.45 0.12
N SER A 63 18.36 1.01 -0.87
CA SER A 63 19.05 -0.30 -0.83
C SER A 63 19.95 -0.48 0.40
N SER A 64 20.54 0.61 0.92
CA SER A 64 21.31 0.61 2.17
C SER A 64 20.44 0.33 3.40
N HIS A 65 19.16 0.73 3.40
CA HIS A 65 18.23 0.48 4.48
C HIS A 65 17.75 -0.97 4.53
N GLN A 66 17.77 -1.70 3.43
CA GLN A 66 17.45 -3.13 3.41
C GLN A 66 18.42 -3.96 4.26
N ALA A 67 19.70 -3.58 4.26
CA ALA A 67 20.71 -4.24 5.09
C ALA A 67 20.56 -3.88 6.58
N GLU A 68 20.08 -2.67 6.89
CA GLU A 68 19.95 -2.15 8.25
C GLU A 68 18.67 -2.61 8.95
N PHE A 69 17.53 -2.61 8.23
CA PHE A 69 16.21 -2.87 8.83
C PHE A 69 15.65 -4.26 8.52
N GLY A 70 16.46 -5.11 7.91
CA GLY A 70 16.06 -6.46 7.53
C GLY A 70 15.20 -6.50 6.27
N ASN A 71 15.58 -7.37 5.38
CA ASN A 71 14.81 -7.68 4.19
C ASN A 71 13.98 -8.94 4.42
N MET A 72 12.89 -9.10 3.68
CA MET A 72 12.12 -10.33 3.66
C MET A 72 13.02 -11.49 3.20
N THR A 73 13.13 -12.55 4.00
CA THR A 73 13.83 -13.76 3.57
C THR A 73 13.02 -14.52 2.52
N LYS A 74 13.66 -15.45 1.80
CA LYS A 74 12.93 -16.31 0.84
C LYS A 74 11.85 -17.14 1.52
N LEU A 75 12.11 -17.62 2.73
CA LEU A 75 11.14 -18.41 3.51
C LEU A 75 9.92 -17.56 3.91
N GLN A 76 10.13 -16.30 4.31
CA GLN A 76 9.06 -15.35 4.63
C GLN A 76 8.24 -14.98 3.38
N GLU A 77 8.91 -14.76 2.23
CA GLU A 77 8.23 -14.52 0.96
C GLU A 77 7.34 -15.71 0.57
N ASP A 78 7.87 -16.94 0.66
CA ASP A 78 7.12 -18.15 0.33
C ASP A 78 5.92 -18.33 1.26
N GLY A 79 6.08 -18.03 2.56
CA GLY A 79 4.98 -18.04 3.52
C GLY A 79 3.90 -17.03 3.20
N LEU A 80 4.28 -15.79 2.88
CA LEU A 80 3.32 -14.76 2.46
C LEU A 80 2.57 -15.18 1.20
N VAL A 81 3.29 -15.61 0.16
CA VAL A 81 2.68 -16.05 -1.11
C VAL A 81 1.71 -17.21 -0.89
N LYS A 82 2.06 -18.18 -0.04
CA LYS A 82 1.21 -19.32 0.31
C LYS A 82 -0.08 -18.87 1.01
N LEU A 83 0.01 -17.95 1.98
CA LEU A 83 -1.16 -17.42 2.69
C LEU A 83 -2.11 -16.71 1.72
N ILE A 84 -1.58 -15.84 0.87
CA ILE A 84 -2.41 -15.12 -0.12
C ILE A 84 -3.02 -16.09 -1.13
N ALA A 85 -2.27 -17.06 -1.65
CA ALA A 85 -2.79 -18.06 -2.57
C ALA A 85 -3.93 -18.89 -1.95
N ASN A 86 -3.89 -19.12 -0.64
CA ASN A 86 -4.95 -19.83 0.09
C ASN A 86 -6.18 -18.98 0.43
N GLY A 87 -6.15 -17.67 0.19
CA GLY A 87 -7.31 -16.80 0.33
C GLY A 87 -7.19 -15.67 1.33
N CYS A 88 -6.07 -15.57 2.08
CA CYS A 88 -5.78 -14.40 2.89
C CYS A 88 -5.68 -13.15 1.99
N GLY A 89 -6.23 -12.03 2.45
CA GLY A 89 -6.10 -10.74 1.78
C GLY A 89 -4.76 -10.06 2.05
N LEU A 90 -4.30 -9.26 1.10
CA LEU A 90 -3.15 -8.38 1.27
C LEU A 90 -3.55 -6.95 0.93
N ALA A 91 -3.36 -6.01 1.82
CA ALA A 91 -3.68 -4.61 1.55
C ALA A 91 -2.59 -3.69 2.10
N GLY A 92 -2.33 -2.58 1.41
CA GLY A 92 -1.35 -1.62 1.88
C GLY A 92 -1.28 -0.38 1.01
N TRP A 93 -0.36 0.49 1.38
CA TRP A 93 -0.27 1.79 0.73
C TRP A 93 1.17 2.29 0.66
N HIS A 94 1.37 3.30 -0.18
CA HIS A 94 2.59 4.09 -0.28
C HIS A 94 3.87 3.24 -0.25
N GLY A 95 4.93 3.75 0.36
CA GLY A 95 6.19 3.04 0.55
C GLY A 95 6.09 1.85 1.50
N HIS A 96 5.09 1.81 2.39
CA HIS A 96 4.89 0.71 3.33
C HIS A 96 4.64 -0.64 2.65
N MET A 97 4.13 -0.63 1.42
CA MET A 97 3.92 -1.82 0.60
C MET A 97 4.61 -1.70 -0.76
N GLY A 98 4.49 -0.57 -1.44
CA GLY A 98 4.97 -0.39 -2.82
C GLY A 98 6.48 -0.18 -2.92
N ASP A 99 7.14 0.29 -1.86
CA ASP A 99 8.59 0.50 -1.76
C ASP A 99 9.25 -0.46 -0.74
N ALA A 100 8.65 -1.59 -0.53
CA ALA A 100 9.17 -2.65 0.32
C ALA A 100 9.87 -3.74 -0.53
N PHE A 101 10.86 -4.41 0.06
CA PHE A 101 11.46 -5.65 -0.46
C PHE A 101 11.87 -5.59 -1.95
N ARG A 102 12.58 -4.54 -2.35
CA ARG A 102 12.93 -4.23 -3.77
C ARG A 102 13.68 -5.35 -4.50
N ASP A 103 14.37 -6.24 -3.80
CA ASP A 103 15.07 -7.40 -4.33
C ASP A 103 14.21 -8.68 -4.40
N ARG A 104 12.89 -8.56 -4.19
CA ARG A 104 11.92 -9.66 -4.20
C ARG A 104 10.95 -9.56 -5.39
N PRO A 105 11.33 -10.02 -6.59
CA PRO A 105 10.48 -9.91 -7.77
C PRO A 105 9.12 -10.60 -7.59
N THR A 106 9.06 -11.74 -6.87
CA THR A 106 7.79 -12.43 -6.59
C THR A 106 6.85 -11.57 -5.76
N TYR A 107 7.39 -10.85 -4.76
CA TYR A 107 6.60 -9.91 -3.97
C TYR A 107 6.01 -8.78 -4.85
N HIS A 108 6.82 -8.19 -5.72
CA HIS A 108 6.34 -7.12 -6.63
C HIS A 108 5.32 -7.64 -7.65
N PHE A 109 5.52 -8.87 -8.14
CA PHE A 109 4.53 -9.53 -8.98
C PHE A 109 3.22 -9.82 -8.21
N LEU A 110 3.32 -10.24 -6.95
CA LEU A 110 2.17 -10.43 -6.05
C LEU A 110 1.36 -9.13 -5.89
N ILE A 111 2.01 -8.02 -5.54
CA ILE A 111 1.32 -6.73 -5.29
C ILE A 111 0.92 -5.97 -6.56
N GLY A 112 1.50 -6.33 -7.70
CA GLY A 112 1.19 -5.73 -9.00
C GLY A 112 1.85 -4.39 -9.28
N GLY A 113 2.94 -4.07 -8.60
CA GLY A 113 3.68 -2.85 -8.86
C GLY A 113 4.93 -2.69 -8.02
N GLN A 114 5.75 -1.71 -8.41
CA GLN A 114 6.98 -1.35 -7.72
C GLN A 114 7.20 0.15 -7.80
N PHE A 115 7.54 0.78 -6.69
CA PHE A 115 7.97 2.17 -6.64
C PHE A 115 9.24 2.41 -7.46
N VAL A 116 9.27 3.54 -8.16
CA VAL A 116 10.44 3.98 -8.94
C VAL A 116 10.94 5.33 -8.42
N ALA A 117 10.06 6.33 -8.36
CA ALA A 117 10.41 7.70 -7.98
C ALA A 117 9.17 8.49 -7.53
N HIS A 118 9.42 9.62 -6.88
CA HIS A 118 8.44 10.70 -6.65
C HIS A 118 9.04 12.01 -7.16
N PRO A 119 8.65 12.52 -8.34
CA PRO A 119 9.07 13.84 -8.81
C PRO A 119 8.62 14.94 -7.83
N PRO A 120 9.47 15.88 -7.48
CA PRO A 120 10.71 16.36 -8.11
C PRO A 120 11.96 15.51 -7.87
N GLY A 121 11.93 14.52 -7.01
CA GLY A 121 13.10 13.69 -6.75
C GLY A 121 13.40 13.56 -5.26
N TRP A 122 14.64 13.23 -4.92
CA TRP A 122 15.09 13.10 -3.54
C TRP A 122 15.74 14.43 -3.12
N PRO A 123 15.11 15.24 -2.26
CA PRO A 123 15.75 16.46 -1.78
C PRO A 123 16.93 16.13 -0.87
N ASP A 124 17.98 16.93 -0.96
CA ASP A 124 19.13 16.84 -0.05
C ASP A 124 18.83 17.41 1.36
N ASN A 125 17.61 17.88 1.58
CA ASN A 125 17.17 18.44 2.85
C ASN A 125 16.39 17.41 3.70
N GLN A 126 16.19 17.72 4.96
CA GLN A 126 15.47 16.87 5.90
C GLN A 126 13.98 17.23 6.02
N ASP A 127 13.46 18.08 5.15
CA ASP A 127 12.04 18.41 5.12
C ASP A 127 11.25 17.26 4.47
N PRO A 128 10.39 16.55 5.22
CA PRO A 128 9.64 15.43 4.70
C PRO A 128 8.59 15.83 3.65
N THR A 129 8.35 17.12 3.47
CA THR A 129 7.37 17.64 2.48
C THR A 129 8.03 18.25 1.25
N ALA A 130 9.35 18.20 1.14
CA ALA A 130 10.09 18.83 0.04
C ALA A 130 9.78 18.24 -1.34
N ASP A 131 9.28 17.00 -1.38
CA ASP A 131 8.86 16.30 -2.60
C ASP A 131 7.35 16.40 -2.86
N PHE A 132 6.63 17.19 -2.05
CA PHE A 132 5.18 17.32 -2.20
C PHE A 132 4.82 18.18 -3.39
N VAL A 133 3.87 17.66 -4.17
CA VAL A 133 3.28 18.37 -5.31
C VAL A 133 1.77 18.37 -5.21
N HIS A 134 1.14 19.37 -5.83
CA HIS A 134 -0.31 19.38 -6.00
C HIS A 134 -0.69 18.54 -7.22
N TYR A 135 -1.56 17.55 -7.05
CA TYR A 135 -2.02 16.72 -8.15
C TYR A 135 -3.48 16.31 -8.01
N ASP A 136 -4.08 15.95 -9.12
CA ASP A 136 -5.43 15.44 -9.18
C ASP A 136 -5.44 13.92 -9.04
N VAL A 137 -6.34 13.42 -8.20
CA VAL A 137 -6.69 12.01 -8.09
C VAL A 137 -7.98 11.79 -8.87
N THR A 138 -7.89 11.06 -9.97
CA THR A 138 -9.03 10.76 -10.85
C THR A 138 -9.58 9.37 -10.54
N ILE A 139 -10.84 9.28 -10.14
CA ILE A 139 -11.54 8.01 -9.93
C ILE A 139 -11.90 7.43 -11.30
N CYS A 140 -11.36 6.24 -11.61
CA CYS A 140 -11.55 5.58 -12.90
C CYS A 140 -12.73 4.59 -12.91
N LYS A 141 -13.11 4.07 -11.74
CA LYS A 141 -14.19 3.09 -11.59
C LYS A 141 -15.18 3.54 -10.51
N PRO A 142 -16.07 4.48 -10.80
CA PRO A 142 -16.99 5.05 -9.81
C PRO A 142 -18.03 4.05 -9.27
N ASP A 143 -18.27 2.94 -9.98
CA ASP A 143 -19.22 1.89 -9.59
C ASP A 143 -18.55 0.73 -8.84
N ASP A 144 -17.22 0.77 -8.67
CA ASP A 144 -16.51 -0.26 -7.91
C ASP A 144 -16.79 -0.11 -6.40
N PRO A 145 -17.00 -1.21 -5.65
CA PRO A 145 -17.28 -1.14 -4.22
C PRO A 145 -16.27 -0.31 -3.41
N ILE A 146 -15.01 -0.24 -3.82
CA ILE A 146 -13.98 0.52 -3.12
C ILE A 146 -14.15 2.02 -3.35
N THR A 147 -14.52 2.42 -4.56
CA THR A 147 -14.57 3.84 -4.98
C THR A 147 -16.00 4.37 -5.13
N TYR A 148 -17.02 3.56 -4.89
CA TYR A 148 -18.42 3.93 -5.03
C TYR A 148 -18.76 5.20 -4.25
N GLY A 149 -19.33 6.20 -4.93
CA GLY A 149 -19.69 7.48 -4.36
C GLY A 149 -18.53 8.44 -4.04
N ILE A 150 -17.29 8.02 -4.26
CA ILE A 150 -16.11 8.88 -4.13
C ILE A 150 -15.91 9.63 -5.44
N ARG A 151 -15.81 10.97 -5.35
CA ARG A 151 -15.49 11.83 -6.50
C ARG A 151 -13.98 12.02 -6.61
N SER A 152 -13.52 12.36 -7.81
CA SER A 152 -12.13 12.82 -8.01
C SER A 152 -11.82 14.02 -7.13
N PHE A 153 -10.60 14.10 -6.61
CA PHE A 153 -10.20 15.11 -5.63
C PHE A 153 -8.76 15.57 -5.88
N LYS A 154 -8.36 16.64 -5.18
CA LYS A 154 -6.98 17.15 -5.21
C LYS A 154 -6.24 16.73 -3.94
N LEU A 155 -4.95 16.50 -4.10
CA LEU A 155 -4.06 16.18 -3.00
C LEU A 155 -2.78 17.03 -3.09
N HIS A 156 -2.14 17.24 -1.94
CA HIS A 156 -0.81 17.81 -1.85
C HIS A 156 0.05 16.84 -1.04
N SER A 157 0.83 16.01 -1.73
CA SER A 157 1.63 14.92 -1.16
C SER A 157 2.67 14.45 -2.18
N GLU A 158 3.41 13.40 -1.88
CA GLU A 158 4.24 12.70 -2.86
C GLU A 158 3.37 12.08 -3.97
N GLN A 159 3.76 12.34 -5.22
CA GLN A 159 3.14 11.75 -6.40
C GLN A 159 4.05 10.62 -6.93
N TYR A 160 3.67 9.37 -6.70
CA TYR A 160 4.49 8.22 -7.08
C TYR A 160 4.47 7.92 -8.57
N TYR A 161 5.68 7.77 -9.14
CA TYR A 161 5.89 7.08 -10.41
C TYR A 161 6.23 5.62 -10.12
N MET A 162 5.50 4.68 -10.71
CA MET A 162 5.60 3.25 -10.43
C MET A 162 5.73 2.42 -11.70
N LEU A 163 6.41 1.29 -11.62
CA LEU A 163 6.19 0.20 -12.55
C LEU A 163 4.94 -0.56 -12.10
N VAL A 164 3.99 -0.76 -12.99
CA VAL A 164 2.69 -1.38 -12.68
C VAL A 164 2.40 -2.54 -13.63
N ASP A 165 1.83 -3.60 -13.08
CA ASP A 165 1.39 -4.76 -13.83
C ASP A 165 0.14 -4.40 -14.65
N PRO A 166 0.11 -4.69 -15.97
CA PRO A 166 -1.03 -4.37 -16.83
C PRO A 166 -2.30 -5.17 -16.49
N SER A 167 -2.21 -6.25 -15.70
CA SER A 167 -3.36 -7.03 -15.23
C SER A 167 -4.06 -6.44 -14.02
N ASN A 168 -3.57 -5.32 -13.45
CA ASN A 168 -4.21 -4.65 -12.33
C ASN A 168 -5.57 -4.06 -12.74
N GLU A 169 -6.56 -4.23 -11.90
CA GLU A 169 -7.82 -3.51 -11.99
C GLU A 169 -7.65 -2.12 -11.34
N VAL A 170 -7.38 -1.11 -12.18
CA VAL A 170 -7.09 0.26 -11.74
C VAL A 170 -8.36 0.94 -11.27
N LEU A 171 -8.34 1.53 -10.09
CA LEU A 171 -9.45 2.21 -9.42
C LEU A 171 -9.32 3.73 -9.49
N ALA A 172 -8.10 4.23 -9.37
CA ALA A 172 -7.78 5.65 -9.44
C ALA A 172 -6.43 5.88 -10.10
N THR A 173 -6.29 7.04 -10.76
CA THR A 173 -5.08 7.47 -11.46
C THR A 173 -4.71 8.90 -11.10
N THR A 174 -3.49 9.28 -11.42
CA THR A 174 -3.04 10.67 -11.51
C THR A 174 -2.36 10.91 -12.84
N THR A 175 -2.19 12.17 -13.25
CA THR A 175 -1.48 12.55 -14.48
C THR A 175 -0.34 13.48 -14.11
N PHE A 176 0.86 13.19 -14.57
CA PHE A 176 2.03 14.02 -14.35
C PHE A 176 1.97 15.29 -15.20
N SER A 177 2.26 16.45 -14.59
CA SER A 177 2.27 17.75 -15.28
C SER A 177 3.49 17.96 -16.19
N GLY A 178 4.57 17.19 -15.96
CA GLY A 178 5.86 17.43 -16.63
C GLY A 178 6.70 18.57 -16.03
N GLU A 179 6.21 19.25 -15.00
CA GLU A 179 6.89 20.41 -14.38
C GLU A 179 8.32 20.09 -13.92
N HIS A 180 8.53 18.93 -13.30
CA HIS A 180 9.83 18.49 -12.80
C HIS A 180 10.60 17.66 -13.84
N HIS A 181 9.89 16.86 -14.64
CA HIS A 181 10.44 15.96 -15.63
C HIS A 181 9.57 15.97 -16.88
N TRP A 182 9.96 16.77 -17.90
CA TRP A 182 9.19 16.96 -19.13
C TRP A 182 8.88 15.66 -19.89
N TRP A 183 9.74 14.63 -19.77
CA TRP A 183 9.56 13.35 -20.46
C TRP A 183 8.44 12.47 -19.88
N ILE A 184 7.88 12.83 -18.72
CA ILE A 184 6.70 12.15 -18.14
C ILE A 184 5.42 12.99 -18.28
N GLU A 185 5.48 14.13 -18.95
CA GLU A 185 4.30 14.99 -19.18
C GLU A 185 3.16 14.18 -19.81
N GLY A 186 1.97 14.30 -19.24
CA GLY A 186 0.78 13.59 -19.70
C GLY A 186 0.75 12.10 -19.36
N THR A 187 1.78 11.56 -18.67
CA THR A 187 1.76 10.16 -18.24
C THR A 187 0.65 9.95 -17.20
N VAL A 188 -0.28 9.06 -17.52
CA VAL A 188 -1.33 8.61 -16.60
C VAL A 188 -0.80 7.45 -15.77
N MET A 189 -0.73 7.65 -14.45
CA MET A 189 -0.16 6.69 -13.52
C MET A 189 -1.26 6.13 -12.59
N PRO A 190 -1.43 4.78 -12.52
CA PRO A 190 -2.25 4.15 -11.50
C PRO A 190 -1.75 4.49 -10.10
N ILE A 191 -2.65 4.93 -9.22
CA ILE A 191 -2.36 5.22 -7.81
C ILE A 191 -3.18 4.36 -6.84
N ALA A 192 -4.24 3.73 -7.31
CA ALA A 192 -4.96 2.72 -6.54
C ALA A 192 -5.42 1.61 -7.48
N TRP A 193 -5.21 0.38 -7.05
CA TRP A 193 -5.65 -0.79 -7.80
C TRP A 193 -6.00 -1.96 -6.87
N LYS A 194 -6.71 -2.92 -7.45
CA LYS A 194 -6.95 -4.23 -6.86
C LYS A 194 -6.59 -5.33 -7.85
N ARG A 195 -6.30 -6.50 -7.34
CA ARG A 195 -6.02 -7.69 -8.14
C ARG A 195 -6.28 -8.96 -7.36
N ARG A 196 -6.11 -10.10 -8.02
CA ARG A 196 -6.17 -11.41 -7.39
C ARG A 196 -4.86 -12.15 -7.56
N TRP A 197 -4.55 -12.97 -6.57
CA TRP A 197 -3.49 -13.96 -6.63
C TRP A 197 -4.07 -15.28 -6.14
N ASP A 198 -4.39 -16.19 -7.08
CA ASP A 198 -5.16 -17.40 -6.82
C ASP A 198 -6.49 -17.06 -6.09
N LYS A 199 -6.69 -17.53 -4.85
CA LYS A 199 -7.88 -17.23 -4.05
C LYS A 199 -7.81 -15.88 -3.33
N GLY A 200 -6.62 -15.35 -3.12
CA GLY A 200 -6.39 -14.10 -2.39
C GLY A 200 -6.77 -12.85 -3.16
N ARG A 201 -7.02 -11.79 -2.42
CA ARG A 201 -7.35 -10.46 -2.94
C ARG A 201 -6.29 -9.47 -2.48
N ILE A 202 -5.86 -8.61 -3.37
CA ILE A 202 -4.80 -7.66 -3.10
C ILE A 202 -5.29 -6.27 -3.45
N PHE A 203 -5.10 -5.33 -2.52
CA PHE A 203 -5.39 -3.92 -2.69
C PHE A 203 -4.14 -3.09 -2.41
N TYR A 204 -3.88 -2.10 -3.26
CA TYR A 204 -2.82 -1.13 -3.06
C TYR A 204 -3.28 0.28 -3.40
N CYS A 205 -2.73 1.26 -2.66
CA CYS A 205 -2.87 2.68 -2.97
C CYS A 205 -1.53 3.39 -2.72
N SER A 206 -1.06 4.20 -3.67
CA SER A 206 0.23 4.88 -3.56
C SER A 206 0.21 6.15 -2.69
N ILE A 207 -0.95 6.57 -2.18
CA ILE A 207 -1.09 7.75 -1.31
C ILE A 207 -0.79 7.36 0.14
N GLY A 208 -0.15 8.25 0.92
CA GLY A 208 0.03 8.06 2.36
C GLY A 208 1.47 8.17 2.85
N HIS A 209 2.21 9.19 2.39
CA HIS A 209 3.53 9.51 2.91
C HIS A 209 3.46 9.99 4.36
N LEU A 210 2.53 10.91 4.64
CA LEU A 210 2.23 11.34 6.01
C LEU A 210 0.89 10.79 6.49
N LEU A 211 0.72 10.67 7.80
CA LEU A 211 -0.58 10.31 8.40
C LEU A 211 -1.70 11.28 8.01
N ASP A 212 -1.35 12.54 7.75
CA ASP A 212 -2.32 13.55 7.33
C ASP A 212 -2.90 13.25 5.93
N ASP A 213 -2.15 12.62 5.05
CA ASP A 213 -2.67 12.14 3.76
C ASP A 213 -3.81 11.15 3.96
N LEU A 214 -3.66 10.24 4.93
CA LEU A 214 -4.65 9.22 5.26
C LEU A 214 -5.88 9.78 5.98
N LYS A 215 -5.81 11.01 6.53
CA LYS A 215 -6.96 11.71 7.13
C LYS A 215 -7.84 12.42 6.10
N HIS A 216 -7.40 12.54 4.83
CA HIS A 216 -8.26 13.05 3.77
C HIS A 216 -9.47 12.11 3.61
N PRO A 217 -10.73 12.61 3.70
CA PRO A 217 -11.93 11.75 3.77
C PRO A 217 -12.01 10.70 2.67
N SER A 218 -11.70 11.10 1.41
CA SER A 218 -11.70 10.17 0.28
C SER A 218 -10.60 9.12 0.38
N VAL A 219 -9.41 9.49 0.87
CA VAL A 219 -8.28 8.56 1.04
C VAL A 219 -8.57 7.57 2.16
N THR A 220 -9.03 8.06 3.32
CA THR A 220 -9.46 7.20 4.44
C THR A 220 -10.45 6.14 3.97
N GLU A 221 -11.45 6.57 3.19
CA GLU A 221 -12.52 5.68 2.75
C GLU A 221 -12.04 4.68 1.69
N ILE A 222 -11.18 5.08 0.76
CA ILE A 222 -10.53 4.17 -0.22
C ILE A 222 -9.71 3.12 0.53
N MET A 223 -8.91 3.52 1.53
CA MET A 223 -8.11 2.60 2.34
C MET A 223 -8.99 1.62 3.11
N ARG A 224 -9.98 2.13 3.83
CA ARG A 224 -10.91 1.30 4.60
C ARG A 224 -11.59 0.25 3.73
N ARG A 225 -12.18 0.69 2.62
CA ARG A 225 -12.90 -0.22 1.71
C ARG A 225 -11.96 -1.18 0.99
N GLY A 226 -10.75 -0.73 0.63
CA GLY A 226 -9.72 -1.57 0.04
C GLY A 226 -9.30 -2.71 0.95
N MET A 227 -9.07 -2.43 2.25
CA MET A 227 -8.76 -3.43 3.26
C MET A 227 -9.93 -4.40 3.48
N LEU A 228 -11.15 -3.90 3.60
CA LEU A 228 -12.35 -4.74 3.74
C LEU A 228 -12.54 -5.64 2.51
N TRP A 229 -12.37 -5.11 1.30
CA TRP A 229 -12.45 -5.89 0.07
C TRP A 229 -11.38 -6.98 0.02
N ALA A 230 -10.15 -6.65 0.39
CA ALA A 230 -9.04 -7.61 0.42
C ALA A 230 -9.33 -8.76 1.41
N ALA A 231 -9.81 -8.44 2.59
CA ALA A 231 -10.21 -9.42 3.61
C ALA A 231 -11.46 -10.24 3.24
N GLY A 232 -12.19 -9.86 2.19
CA GLY A 232 -13.48 -10.49 1.87
C GLY A 232 -14.64 -10.07 2.75
N ALA A 233 -14.45 -9.00 3.54
CA ALA A 233 -15.48 -8.44 4.41
C ALA A 233 -16.54 -7.64 3.63
N ASN A 234 -17.71 -7.46 4.24
CA ASN A 234 -18.75 -6.59 3.68
C ASN A 234 -18.34 -5.12 3.76
N ILE A 235 -18.54 -4.40 2.67
CA ILE A 235 -18.30 -2.97 2.63
C ILE A 235 -19.61 -2.26 3.00
N ASN A 236 -19.63 -1.66 4.18
CA ASN A 236 -20.75 -0.82 4.62
C ASN A 236 -20.50 0.63 4.14
N TYR A 237 -21.40 1.14 3.32
CA TYR A 237 -21.41 2.54 2.90
C TYR A 237 -22.13 3.36 3.98
N LYS A 238 -21.37 4.12 4.77
CA LYS A 238 -21.91 5.05 5.78
C LYS A 238 -21.98 6.46 5.23
#